data_e078c57f353673a66c267f9172d0573a
#
_entry.id   e078c57f353673a66c267f9172d0573a
#
_cell.length_a   1.000
_cell.length_b   1.000
_cell.length_c   1.000
_cell.angle_alpha   90.00
_cell.angle_beta   90.00
_cell.angle_gamma   90.00
#
_symmetry.space_group_name_H-M   'P 1'
#
loop_
_entity.id
_entity.type
_entity.pdbx_description
1 polymer ?
#
loop_
_entity_poly.entity_id
_entity_poly.type
_entity_poly.pdbx_seq_one_letter_code
_entity_poly.pdbx_strand_id
1 'polypeptide(L)'
;MKIDGKAWRTIWLEEGAGSGDGSGGDAIGVIDQTVLPHHFTTRTLRSCDEAADAIQSMVVRGAPLIGVTGAYGLMLALQRDPSDASLAAAFEQLNATRPTAVNLRWALERVREHVLPLPSSQRAEAAKQEAAAIADEDVAMCEAIGNHGLAIFQQLAAARPPERQGQPFNVLTHCNAGWLATVDWGTALAPIYKAHRAGLNIHVWVDETRPRNQGASLTAYELGREGVPHTVIVDNAGGHLMQHGQVDAVIVGTDRTTRRGDVCNKIGTYLKALAAHDNGCLLYTSDAADE
;
A
#
# COMPACT_ATOMS: atom_id res chain seq x y z
N MET A 1 -6.62 7.87 -5.58
CA MET A 1 -5.52 8.74 -6.05
C MET A 1 -5.74 9.16 -7.49
N LYS A 2 -4.89 10.00 -8.09
CA LYS A 2 -5.12 10.49 -9.48
C LYS A 2 -3.94 10.16 -10.39
N ILE A 3 -4.25 9.64 -11.59
CA ILE A 3 -3.28 9.47 -12.67
C ILE A 3 -3.88 10.14 -13.90
N ASP A 4 -3.16 11.10 -14.48
CA ASP A 4 -3.60 11.88 -15.65
C ASP A 4 -5.02 12.50 -15.45
N GLY A 5 -5.29 12.99 -14.24
CA GLY A 5 -6.56 13.62 -13.87
C GLY A 5 -7.72 12.66 -13.56
N LYS A 6 -7.59 11.36 -13.82
CA LYS A 6 -8.58 10.33 -13.51
C LYS A 6 -8.32 9.74 -12.12
N ALA A 7 -9.40 9.56 -11.33
CA ALA A 7 -9.33 8.86 -10.05
C ALA A 7 -9.13 7.35 -10.27
N TRP A 8 -8.23 6.76 -9.48
CA TRP A 8 -7.91 5.33 -9.50
C TRP A 8 -7.85 4.78 -8.07
N ARG A 9 -8.26 3.51 -7.94
CA ARG A 9 -7.81 2.61 -6.87
C ARG A 9 -6.77 1.67 -7.45
N THR A 10 -5.93 1.08 -6.63
CA THR A 10 -4.91 0.12 -7.10
C THR A 10 -5.53 -1.22 -7.49
N ILE A 11 -6.68 -1.53 -6.91
CA ILE A 11 -7.53 -2.69 -7.20
C ILE A 11 -9.00 -2.27 -7.18
N TRP A 12 -9.81 -2.81 -8.08
CA TRP A 12 -11.25 -2.54 -8.17
C TRP A 12 -12.02 -3.73 -8.75
N LEU A 13 -13.31 -3.80 -8.43
CA LEU A 13 -14.23 -4.78 -8.99
C LEU A 13 -14.69 -4.33 -10.40
N GLU A 14 -14.69 -5.25 -11.34
CA GLU A 14 -15.24 -5.11 -12.70
C GLU A 14 -16.47 -6.01 -12.82
N GLU A 15 -17.65 -5.47 -12.53
CA GLU A 15 -18.90 -6.22 -12.54
C GLU A 15 -19.24 -6.70 -13.96
N GLY A 16 -19.59 -7.98 -14.09
CA GLY A 16 -19.96 -8.58 -15.36
C GLY A 16 -18.83 -8.77 -16.37
N ALA A 17 -17.58 -8.52 -16.00
CA ALA A 17 -16.42 -8.61 -16.91
C ALA A 17 -15.69 -9.96 -16.84
N GLY A 18 -16.21 -10.94 -16.11
CA GLY A 18 -15.52 -12.19 -15.77
C GLY A 18 -15.38 -13.20 -16.89
N SER A 19 -16.11 -13.05 -18.00
CA SER A 19 -15.97 -13.96 -19.13
C SER A 19 -15.89 -13.20 -20.45
N GLY A 20 -14.88 -13.55 -21.26
CA GLY A 20 -14.80 -13.10 -22.65
C GLY A 20 -15.87 -13.74 -23.56
N ASP A 21 -16.66 -14.68 -23.04
CA ASP A 21 -17.69 -15.45 -23.74
C ASP A 21 -19.14 -15.12 -23.34
N GLY A 22 -19.33 -14.09 -22.49
CA GLY A 22 -20.66 -13.63 -22.07
C GLY A 22 -21.32 -14.43 -20.94
N SER A 23 -20.61 -15.32 -20.25
CA SER A 23 -21.14 -16.13 -19.12
C SER A 23 -21.19 -15.41 -17.78
N GLY A 24 -20.97 -14.09 -17.74
CA GLY A 24 -21.54 -13.20 -16.74
C GLY A 24 -21.00 -13.30 -15.29
N GLY A 25 -19.69 -13.53 -15.09
CA GLY A 25 -19.06 -13.36 -13.77
C GLY A 25 -18.44 -11.98 -13.57
N ASP A 26 -18.03 -11.66 -12.34
CA ASP A 26 -17.23 -10.48 -12.01
C ASP A 26 -15.75 -10.74 -12.25
N ALA A 27 -14.99 -9.70 -12.47
CA ALA A 27 -13.53 -9.72 -12.59
C ALA A 27 -12.92 -8.63 -11.71
N ILE A 28 -11.60 -8.65 -11.58
CA ILE A 28 -10.86 -7.69 -10.76
C ILE A 28 -9.87 -6.96 -11.64
N GLY A 29 -10.00 -5.63 -11.69
CA GLY A 29 -9.00 -4.76 -12.29
C GLY A 29 -7.88 -4.45 -11.29
N VAL A 30 -6.64 -4.50 -11.75
CA VAL A 30 -5.46 -4.12 -10.96
C VAL A 30 -4.49 -3.28 -11.79
N ILE A 31 -3.74 -2.40 -11.13
CA ILE A 31 -2.62 -1.70 -11.76
C ILE A 31 -1.42 -2.65 -11.84
N ASP A 32 -0.85 -2.84 -13.03
CA ASP A 32 0.36 -3.63 -13.20
C ASP A 32 1.59 -2.84 -12.74
N GLN A 33 2.09 -3.18 -11.55
CA GLN A 33 3.24 -2.50 -10.95
C GLN A 33 4.59 -2.99 -11.50
N THR A 34 4.61 -4.07 -12.29
CA THR A 34 5.86 -4.63 -12.82
C THR A 34 6.49 -3.78 -13.92
N VAL A 35 5.69 -2.95 -14.58
CA VAL A 35 6.10 -2.08 -15.70
C VAL A 35 6.26 -0.61 -15.31
N LEU A 36 5.94 -0.26 -14.06
CA LEU A 36 6.16 1.07 -13.51
C LEU A 36 7.67 1.30 -13.24
N PRO A 37 8.15 2.52 -13.38
CA PRO A 37 7.45 3.79 -13.69
C PRO A 37 7.25 4.05 -15.18
N HIS A 38 7.72 3.17 -16.07
CA HIS A 38 7.86 3.45 -17.49
C HIS A 38 6.53 3.42 -18.24
N HIS A 39 5.64 2.51 -17.86
CA HIS A 39 4.34 2.35 -18.50
C HIS A 39 3.25 2.18 -17.45
N PHE A 40 2.14 2.93 -17.60
CA PHE A 40 0.93 2.70 -16.82
C PHE A 40 0.01 1.75 -17.59
N THR A 41 -0.18 0.56 -17.05
CA THR A 41 -1.10 -0.45 -17.60
C THR A 41 -1.93 -1.08 -16.49
N THR A 42 -3.07 -1.63 -16.86
CA THR A 42 -3.95 -2.38 -15.97
C THR A 42 -4.08 -3.82 -16.45
N ARG A 43 -4.35 -4.73 -15.53
CA ARG A 43 -4.72 -6.12 -15.83
C ARG A 43 -6.08 -6.43 -15.26
N THR A 44 -6.83 -7.29 -15.94
CA THR A 44 -8.09 -7.86 -15.44
C THR A 44 -7.86 -9.30 -15.03
N LEU A 45 -8.14 -9.62 -13.77
CA LEU A 45 -8.01 -10.96 -13.20
C LEU A 45 -9.40 -11.61 -13.18
N ARG A 46 -9.53 -12.80 -13.79
CA ARG A 46 -10.80 -13.53 -13.98
C ARG A 46 -10.85 -14.86 -13.25
N SER A 47 -9.76 -15.24 -12.59
CA SER A 47 -9.66 -16.51 -11.87
C SER A 47 -8.81 -16.39 -10.61
N CYS A 48 -8.96 -17.36 -9.72
CA CYS A 48 -8.08 -17.51 -8.56
C CYS A 48 -6.62 -17.69 -8.98
N ASP A 49 -6.37 -18.45 -10.07
CA ASP A 49 -5.02 -18.65 -10.62
C ASP A 49 -4.37 -17.34 -11.04
N GLU A 50 -5.13 -16.47 -11.74
CA GLU A 50 -4.64 -15.15 -12.16
C GLU A 50 -4.38 -14.23 -10.96
N ALA A 51 -5.21 -14.31 -9.91
CA ALA A 51 -4.97 -13.57 -8.66
C ALA A 51 -3.71 -14.07 -7.94
N ALA A 52 -3.51 -15.38 -7.87
CA ALA A 52 -2.31 -16.00 -7.30
C ALA A 52 -1.04 -15.58 -8.09
N ASP A 53 -1.10 -15.64 -9.42
CA ASP A 53 0.00 -15.19 -10.29
C ASP A 53 0.31 -13.71 -10.10
N ALA A 54 -0.70 -12.85 -10.02
CA ALA A 54 -0.52 -11.42 -9.80
C ALA A 54 0.20 -11.10 -8.48
N ILE A 55 -0.04 -11.90 -7.42
CA ILE A 55 0.67 -11.78 -6.14
C ILE A 55 2.10 -12.29 -6.25
N GLN A 56 2.32 -13.46 -6.86
CA GLN A 56 3.64 -14.09 -7.00
C GLN A 56 4.57 -13.29 -7.91
N SER A 57 4.07 -12.85 -9.06
CA SER A 57 4.84 -12.08 -10.05
C SER A 57 5.02 -10.61 -9.67
N MET A 58 4.39 -10.18 -8.56
CA MET A 58 4.42 -8.80 -8.07
C MET A 58 3.74 -7.77 -9.02
N VAL A 59 2.78 -8.20 -9.80
CA VAL A 59 1.82 -7.30 -10.47
C VAL A 59 1.12 -6.44 -9.42
N VAL A 60 0.77 -7.05 -8.29
CA VAL A 60 0.35 -6.38 -7.05
C VAL A 60 1.37 -6.67 -5.94
N ARG A 61 1.63 -5.68 -5.09
CA ARG A 61 2.55 -5.79 -3.95
C ARG A 61 2.12 -4.84 -2.83
N GLY A 62 2.69 -5.01 -1.65
CA GLY A 62 2.29 -4.30 -0.42
C GLY A 62 1.33 -5.16 0.40
N ALA A 63 1.53 -5.17 1.72
CA ALA A 63 0.80 -6.08 2.60
C ALA A 63 -0.73 -5.91 2.50
N PRO A 64 -1.30 -4.69 2.57
CA PRO A 64 -2.74 -4.51 2.43
C PRO A 64 -3.26 -4.94 1.06
N LEU A 65 -2.60 -4.50 -0.03
CA LEU A 65 -3.06 -4.79 -1.38
C LEU A 65 -3.06 -6.29 -1.70
N ILE A 66 -2.05 -7.05 -1.27
CA ILE A 66 -2.04 -8.51 -1.48
C ILE A 66 -3.12 -9.22 -0.65
N GLY A 67 -3.48 -8.68 0.52
CA GLY A 67 -4.61 -9.16 1.32
C GLY A 67 -5.93 -9.01 0.57
N VAL A 68 -6.20 -7.81 0.08
CA VAL A 68 -7.41 -7.52 -0.72
C VAL A 68 -7.44 -8.36 -2.01
N THR A 69 -6.29 -8.50 -2.70
CA THR A 69 -6.19 -9.33 -3.90
C THR A 69 -6.50 -10.81 -3.58
N GLY A 70 -6.03 -11.31 -2.44
CA GLY A 70 -6.35 -12.66 -1.97
C GLY A 70 -7.83 -12.84 -1.66
N ALA A 71 -8.47 -11.86 -0.98
CA ALA A 71 -9.90 -11.88 -0.70
C ALA A 71 -10.74 -11.95 -1.98
N TYR A 72 -10.43 -11.13 -2.97
CA TYR A 72 -11.07 -11.20 -4.28
C TYR A 72 -10.73 -12.50 -5.03
N GLY A 73 -9.51 -13.05 -4.86
CA GLY A 73 -9.15 -14.35 -5.42
C GLY A 73 -10.05 -15.49 -4.94
N LEU A 74 -10.43 -15.50 -3.64
CA LEU A 74 -11.42 -16.45 -3.11
C LEU A 74 -12.81 -16.22 -3.70
N MET A 75 -13.23 -14.97 -3.88
CA MET A 75 -14.49 -14.64 -4.56
C MET A 75 -14.51 -15.25 -5.98
N LEU A 76 -13.44 -15.03 -6.77
CA LEU A 76 -13.34 -15.57 -8.13
C LEU A 76 -13.39 -17.13 -8.15
N ALA A 77 -12.78 -17.79 -7.16
CA ALA A 77 -12.89 -19.23 -7.02
C ALA A 77 -14.33 -19.68 -6.74
N LEU A 78 -15.00 -19.02 -5.81
CA LEU A 78 -16.38 -19.35 -5.39
C LEU A 78 -17.44 -19.02 -6.44
N GLN A 79 -17.20 -18.05 -7.32
CA GLN A 79 -18.05 -17.80 -8.48
C GLN A 79 -18.06 -18.99 -9.44
N ARG A 80 -16.92 -19.67 -9.56
CA ARG A 80 -16.79 -20.82 -10.45
C ARG A 80 -17.28 -22.11 -9.81
N ASP A 81 -16.92 -22.35 -8.55
CA ASP A 81 -17.33 -23.52 -7.77
C ASP A 81 -17.46 -23.15 -6.28
N PRO A 82 -18.69 -23.00 -5.74
CA PRO A 82 -18.91 -22.60 -4.36
C PRO A 82 -18.80 -23.75 -3.34
N SER A 83 -18.20 -24.90 -3.71
CA SER A 83 -18.01 -26.05 -2.82
C SER A 83 -16.95 -25.80 -1.75
N ASP A 84 -17.04 -26.56 -0.63
CA ASP A 84 -16.01 -26.54 0.42
C ASP A 84 -14.63 -26.95 -0.11
N ALA A 85 -14.60 -27.89 -1.06
CA ALA A 85 -13.35 -28.36 -1.65
C ALA A 85 -12.66 -27.25 -2.48
N SER A 86 -13.43 -26.51 -3.28
CA SER A 86 -12.93 -25.38 -4.05
C SER A 86 -12.44 -24.25 -3.14
N LEU A 87 -13.20 -23.90 -2.09
CA LEU A 87 -12.79 -22.90 -1.10
C LEU A 87 -11.48 -23.28 -0.42
N ALA A 88 -11.33 -24.54 0.02
CA ALA A 88 -10.11 -25.01 0.67
C ALA A 88 -8.90 -24.97 -0.29
N ALA A 89 -9.08 -25.45 -1.53
CA ALA A 89 -8.01 -25.44 -2.53
C ALA A 89 -7.55 -24.01 -2.89
N ALA A 90 -8.49 -23.10 -3.12
CA ALA A 90 -8.20 -21.70 -3.41
C ALA A 90 -7.50 -20.99 -2.23
N PHE A 91 -7.93 -21.27 -1.00
CA PHE A 91 -7.27 -20.76 0.21
C PHE A 91 -5.81 -21.18 0.27
N GLU A 92 -5.52 -22.48 0.14
CA GLU A 92 -4.14 -22.99 0.19
C GLU A 92 -3.29 -22.44 -0.95
N GLN A 93 -3.82 -22.36 -2.16
CA GLN A 93 -3.14 -21.82 -3.32
C GLN A 93 -2.74 -20.35 -3.09
N LEU A 94 -3.67 -19.51 -2.70
CA LEU A 94 -3.41 -18.09 -2.47
C LEU A 94 -2.45 -17.88 -1.30
N ASN A 95 -2.65 -18.58 -0.17
CA ASN A 95 -1.79 -18.48 1.00
C ASN A 95 -0.34 -18.90 0.70
N ALA A 96 -0.14 -19.87 -0.19
CA ALA A 96 1.19 -20.33 -0.61
C ALA A 96 1.95 -19.30 -1.47
N THR A 97 1.28 -18.31 -2.06
CA THR A 97 1.93 -17.28 -2.91
C THR A 97 2.94 -16.43 -2.17
N ARG A 98 2.64 -16.08 -0.91
CA ARG A 98 3.49 -15.27 -0.02
C ARG A 98 3.37 -15.76 1.42
N PRO A 99 4.04 -16.86 1.81
CA PRO A 99 3.83 -17.51 3.11
C PRO A 99 4.13 -16.64 4.34
N THR A 100 4.91 -15.59 4.17
CA THR A 100 5.26 -14.64 5.26
C THR A 100 4.35 -13.43 5.33
N ALA A 101 3.39 -13.30 4.43
CA ALA A 101 2.49 -12.15 4.36
C ALA A 101 1.28 -12.35 5.29
N VAL A 102 1.32 -11.77 6.47
CA VAL A 102 0.26 -11.90 7.49
C VAL A 102 -1.06 -11.38 6.98
N ASN A 103 -1.07 -10.21 6.34
CA ASN A 103 -2.29 -9.61 5.79
C ASN A 103 -2.99 -10.48 4.74
N LEU A 104 -2.22 -11.21 3.92
CA LEU A 104 -2.80 -12.16 2.97
C LEU A 104 -3.57 -13.26 3.71
N ARG A 105 -2.92 -13.90 4.68
CA ARG A 105 -3.53 -14.96 5.46
C ARG A 105 -4.76 -14.46 6.23
N TRP A 106 -4.64 -13.31 6.89
CA TRP A 106 -5.75 -12.68 7.62
C TRP A 106 -6.96 -12.45 6.71
N ALA A 107 -6.77 -11.86 5.52
CA ALA A 107 -7.87 -11.60 4.59
C ALA A 107 -8.52 -12.90 4.09
N LEU A 108 -7.70 -13.93 3.79
CA LEU A 108 -8.20 -15.23 3.39
C LEU A 108 -8.99 -15.92 4.50
N GLU A 109 -8.51 -15.87 5.75
CA GLU A 109 -9.20 -16.42 6.92
C GLU A 109 -10.53 -15.70 7.14
N ARG A 110 -10.54 -14.38 7.09
CA ARG A 110 -11.74 -13.54 7.27
C ARG A 110 -12.84 -13.88 6.24
N VAL A 111 -12.49 -13.95 4.95
CA VAL A 111 -13.45 -14.34 3.90
C VAL A 111 -13.93 -15.77 4.12
N ARG A 112 -13.02 -16.72 4.40
CA ARG A 112 -13.38 -18.13 4.64
C ARG A 112 -14.35 -18.28 5.82
N GLU A 113 -14.06 -17.64 6.94
CA GLU A 113 -14.93 -17.69 8.14
C GLU A 113 -16.30 -17.10 7.86
N HIS A 114 -16.37 -16.05 7.04
CA HIS A 114 -17.64 -15.43 6.66
C HIS A 114 -18.49 -16.33 5.77
N VAL A 115 -17.89 -17.01 4.78
CA VAL A 115 -18.64 -17.77 3.78
C VAL A 115 -18.92 -19.23 4.16
N LEU A 116 -18.09 -19.84 5.02
CA LEU A 116 -18.17 -21.27 5.34
C LEU A 116 -19.53 -21.69 5.95
N PRO A 117 -20.16 -20.93 6.85
CA PRO A 117 -21.47 -21.29 7.42
C PRO A 117 -22.64 -21.10 6.45
N LEU A 118 -22.43 -20.48 5.29
CA LEU A 118 -23.48 -20.13 4.34
C LEU A 118 -23.79 -21.28 3.38
N PRO A 119 -25.03 -21.38 2.87
CA PRO A 119 -25.35 -22.27 1.75
C PRO A 119 -24.49 -21.95 0.53
N SER A 120 -24.09 -22.95 -0.24
CA SER A 120 -23.20 -22.80 -1.41
C SER A 120 -23.70 -21.73 -2.39
N SER A 121 -25.00 -21.62 -2.60
CA SER A 121 -25.60 -20.63 -3.50
C SER A 121 -25.41 -19.17 -3.07
N GLN A 122 -25.04 -18.90 -1.81
CA GLN A 122 -24.84 -17.54 -1.28
C GLN A 122 -23.36 -17.17 -1.15
N ARG A 123 -22.45 -18.14 -1.23
CA ARG A 123 -21.02 -17.95 -0.88
C ARG A 123 -20.29 -16.98 -1.81
N ALA A 124 -20.54 -17.05 -3.11
CA ALA A 124 -19.88 -16.18 -4.08
C ALA A 124 -20.23 -14.70 -3.83
N GLU A 125 -21.52 -14.40 -3.61
CA GLU A 125 -21.96 -13.04 -3.32
C GLU A 125 -21.47 -12.56 -1.95
N ALA A 126 -21.48 -13.43 -0.94
CA ALA A 126 -20.95 -13.08 0.38
C ALA A 126 -19.43 -12.84 0.35
N ALA A 127 -18.66 -13.62 -0.43
CA ALA A 127 -17.25 -13.39 -0.61
C ALA A 127 -16.95 -12.07 -1.35
N LYS A 128 -17.79 -11.70 -2.33
CA LYS A 128 -17.72 -10.41 -3.02
C LYS A 128 -17.91 -9.24 -2.05
N GLN A 129 -18.96 -9.32 -1.22
CA GLN A 129 -19.26 -8.27 -0.25
C GLN A 129 -18.17 -8.15 0.80
N GLU A 130 -17.64 -9.26 1.29
CA GLU A 130 -16.56 -9.27 2.29
C GLU A 130 -15.25 -8.73 1.71
N ALA A 131 -14.87 -9.12 0.48
CA ALA A 131 -13.68 -8.58 -0.18
C ALA A 131 -13.79 -7.07 -0.44
N ALA A 132 -14.98 -6.60 -0.82
CA ALA A 132 -15.25 -5.17 -0.97
C ALA A 132 -15.16 -4.43 0.38
N ALA A 133 -15.68 -5.02 1.46
CA ALA A 133 -15.58 -4.45 2.80
C ALA A 133 -14.11 -4.33 3.26
N ILE A 134 -13.29 -5.37 3.05
CA ILE A 134 -11.85 -5.34 3.34
C ILE A 134 -11.16 -4.21 2.54
N ALA A 135 -11.52 -4.03 1.27
CA ALA A 135 -10.96 -2.97 0.44
C ALA A 135 -11.35 -1.57 0.92
N ASP A 136 -12.61 -1.36 1.30
CA ASP A 136 -13.09 -0.06 1.78
C ASP A 136 -12.56 0.27 3.19
N GLU A 137 -12.40 -0.72 4.06
CA GLU A 137 -11.75 -0.58 5.37
C GLU A 137 -10.29 -0.15 5.22
N ASP A 138 -9.54 -0.76 4.28
CA ASP A 138 -8.16 -0.36 3.97
C ASP A 138 -8.09 1.11 3.54
N VAL A 139 -8.99 1.54 2.64
CA VAL A 139 -9.05 2.95 2.20
C VAL A 139 -9.33 3.88 3.38
N ALA A 140 -10.30 3.55 4.22
CA ALA A 140 -10.67 4.39 5.37
C ALA A 140 -9.54 4.49 6.39
N MET A 141 -8.85 3.39 6.67
CA MET A 141 -7.69 3.33 7.56
C MET A 141 -6.54 4.18 7.01
N CYS A 142 -6.17 4.00 5.75
CA CYS A 142 -5.12 4.77 5.10
C CYS A 142 -5.45 6.28 5.07
N GLU A 143 -6.70 6.64 4.85
CA GLU A 143 -7.15 8.02 4.92
C GLU A 143 -7.03 8.60 6.32
N ALA A 144 -7.38 7.83 7.36
CA ALA A 144 -7.25 8.24 8.75
C ALA A 144 -5.78 8.45 9.14
N ILE A 145 -4.87 7.54 8.75
CA ILE A 145 -3.41 7.70 8.90
C ILE A 145 -2.96 9.03 8.27
N GLY A 146 -3.43 9.31 7.05
CA GLY A 146 -3.12 10.56 6.36
C GLY A 146 -3.57 11.80 7.13
N ASN A 147 -4.76 11.78 7.73
CA ASN A 147 -5.31 12.90 8.50
C ASN A 147 -4.52 13.14 9.80
N HIS A 148 -4.19 12.07 10.54
CA HIS A 148 -3.38 12.18 11.76
C HIS A 148 -1.96 12.65 11.44
N GLY A 149 -1.33 12.12 10.40
CA GLY A 149 0.00 12.52 9.98
C GLY A 149 0.06 13.96 9.46
N LEU A 150 -0.99 14.46 8.79
CA LEU A 150 -1.11 15.86 8.41
C LEU A 150 -1.02 16.79 9.65
N ALA A 151 -1.75 16.46 10.72
CA ALA A 151 -1.72 17.27 11.95
C ALA A 151 -0.30 17.32 12.54
N ILE A 152 0.42 16.18 12.54
CA ILE A 152 1.82 16.10 12.99
C ILE A 152 2.72 16.99 12.11
N PHE A 153 2.61 16.90 10.78
CA PHE A 153 3.43 17.70 9.88
C PHE A 153 3.17 19.21 10.03
N GLN A 154 1.91 19.61 10.23
CA GLN A 154 1.55 21.01 10.49
C GLN A 154 2.16 21.51 11.80
N GLN A 155 2.14 20.71 12.87
CA GLN A 155 2.76 21.05 14.15
C GLN A 155 4.28 21.20 14.02
N LEU A 156 4.95 20.24 13.35
CA LEU A 156 6.38 20.29 13.13
C LEU A 156 6.80 21.48 12.27
N ALA A 157 6.05 21.77 11.20
CA ALA A 157 6.32 22.90 10.33
C ALA A 157 6.17 24.24 11.08
N ALA A 158 5.16 24.37 11.94
CA ALA A 158 4.94 25.56 12.77
C ALA A 158 6.00 25.73 13.86
N ALA A 159 6.56 24.65 14.39
CA ALA A 159 7.59 24.67 15.43
C ALA A 159 9.00 24.96 14.90
N ARG A 160 9.19 25.08 13.59
CA ARG A 160 10.50 25.35 12.99
C ARG A 160 11.01 26.75 13.35
N PRO A 161 12.32 26.94 13.49
CA PRO A 161 12.90 28.24 13.81
C PRO A 161 12.60 29.27 12.69
N PRO A 162 12.54 30.59 13.02
CA PRO A 162 12.12 31.65 12.10
C PRO A 162 12.87 31.65 10.75
N GLU A 163 14.16 31.35 10.76
CA GLU A 163 15.00 31.30 9.56
C GLU A 163 14.64 30.16 8.60
N ARG A 164 13.88 29.16 9.06
CA ARG A 164 13.37 28.05 8.26
C ARG A 164 11.89 28.21 7.86
N GLN A 165 11.22 29.22 8.39
CA GLN A 165 9.85 29.52 7.99
C GLN A 165 9.80 29.91 6.50
N GLY A 166 8.81 29.39 5.77
CA GLY A 166 8.69 29.61 4.32
C GLY A 166 9.58 28.72 3.45
N GLN A 167 10.60 28.06 4.00
CA GLN A 167 11.35 27.02 3.28
C GLN A 167 10.52 25.73 3.19
N PRO A 168 10.79 24.84 2.22
CA PRO A 168 10.10 23.56 2.14
C PRO A 168 10.21 22.76 3.43
N PHE A 169 9.12 22.11 3.85
CA PHE A 169 9.13 21.11 4.90
C PHE A 169 9.61 19.79 4.29
N ASN A 170 10.83 19.37 4.65
CA ASN A 170 11.52 18.26 4.02
C ASN A 170 11.24 16.96 4.77
N VAL A 171 10.63 16.01 4.09
CA VAL A 171 10.34 14.67 4.59
C VAL A 171 11.21 13.65 3.88
N LEU A 172 11.87 12.75 4.63
CA LEU A 172 12.59 11.61 4.06
C LEU A 172 11.73 10.36 4.18
N THR A 173 11.66 9.56 3.12
CA THR A 173 10.97 8.28 3.13
C THR A 173 11.80 7.17 2.48
N HIS A 174 11.51 5.92 2.85
CA HIS A 174 12.23 4.73 2.40
C HIS A 174 11.25 3.64 1.96
N CYS A 175 11.55 2.96 0.86
CA CYS A 175 10.71 1.96 0.23
C CYS A 175 9.46 2.56 -0.45
N ASN A 176 8.40 1.78 -0.58
CA ASN A 176 7.11 2.26 -1.05
C ASN A 176 6.01 1.80 -0.08
N ALA A 177 5.41 2.77 0.59
CA ALA A 177 4.24 2.64 1.45
C ALA A 177 3.19 3.70 1.05
N GLY A 178 3.05 3.91 -0.24
CA GLY A 178 2.04 4.75 -0.86
C GLY A 178 0.83 3.97 -1.33
N TRP A 179 -0.01 4.62 -2.13
CA TRP A 179 -1.27 4.05 -2.59
C TRP A 179 -1.09 2.81 -3.50
N LEU A 180 0.07 2.62 -4.15
CA LEU A 180 0.39 1.39 -4.87
C LEU A 180 0.60 0.17 -3.95
N ALA A 181 0.80 0.36 -2.65
CA ALA A 181 0.95 -0.72 -1.68
C ALA A 181 -0.37 -1.09 -0.97
N THR A 182 -1.41 -0.31 -1.16
CA THR A 182 -2.74 -0.39 -0.54
C THR A 182 -3.83 -0.29 -1.61
N VAL A 183 -5.09 -0.19 -1.21
CA VAL A 183 -6.17 0.07 -2.17
C VAL A 183 -6.19 1.52 -2.64
N ASP A 184 -6.01 2.47 -1.70
CA ASP A 184 -5.85 3.91 -1.98
C ASP A 184 -5.10 4.60 -0.83
N TRP A 185 -4.65 5.84 -1.02
CA TRP A 185 -3.92 6.72 -0.10
C TRP A 185 -2.52 6.24 0.28
N GLY A 186 -2.32 4.98 0.58
CA GLY A 186 -1.10 4.48 1.20
C GLY A 186 -1.04 4.75 2.69
N THR A 187 -0.02 4.24 3.36
CA THR A 187 0.22 4.47 4.78
C THR A 187 1.18 5.65 5.00
N ALA A 188 2.49 5.44 4.82
CA ALA A 188 3.49 6.50 5.05
C ALA A 188 3.37 7.69 4.08
N LEU A 189 2.89 7.49 2.85
CA LEU A 189 2.74 8.59 1.91
C LEU A 189 1.41 9.35 2.05
N ALA A 190 0.39 8.78 2.69
CA ALA A 190 -0.89 9.45 2.89
C ALA A 190 -0.76 10.81 3.59
N PRO A 191 0.02 10.99 4.69
CA PRO A 191 0.28 12.28 5.30
C PRO A 191 0.91 13.29 4.32
N ILE A 192 1.81 12.82 3.46
CA ILE A 192 2.49 13.65 2.47
C ILE A 192 1.49 14.19 1.44
N TYR A 193 0.62 13.34 0.91
CA TYR A 193 -0.43 13.76 -0.02
C TYR A 193 -1.41 14.74 0.62
N LYS A 194 -1.84 14.46 1.86
CA LYS A 194 -2.73 15.35 2.60
C LYS A 194 -2.07 16.71 2.86
N ALA A 195 -0.78 16.73 3.26
CA ALA A 195 -0.03 17.95 3.51
C ALA A 195 0.12 18.79 2.23
N HIS A 196 0.48 18.15 1.10
CA HIS A 196 0.58 18.83 -0.19
C HIS A 196 -0.76 19.43 -0.62
N ARG A 197 -1.85 18.66 -0.53
CA ARG A 197 -3.22 19.12 -0.87
C ARG A 197 -3.73 20.22 0.08
N ALA A 198 -3.25 20.24 1.32
CA ALA A 198 -3.54 21.33 2.28
C ALA A 198 -2.70 22.59 2.06
N GLY A 199 -1.82 22.60 1.04
CA GLY A 199 -0.98 23.75 0.71
C GLY A 199 0.29 23.89 1.54
N LEU A 200 0.68 22.86 2.33
CA LEU A 200 1.99 22.87 2.98
C LEU A 200 3.08 22.82 1.90
N ASN A 201 4.03 23.75 1.97
CA ASN A 201 5.21 23.71 1.11
C ASN A 201 6.10 22.54 1.51
N ILE A 202 5.83 21.36 0.95
CA ILE A 202 6.51 20.10 1.27
C ILE A 202 7.44 19.67 0.15
N HIS A 203 8.58 19.09 0.50
CA HIS A 203 9.49 18.40 -0.41
C HIS A 203 9.85 17.01 0.15
N VAL A 204 9.97 16.01 -0.69
CA VAL A 204 10.24 14.63 -0.26
C VAL A 204 11.57 14.12 -0.77
N TRP A 205 12.46 13.75 0.15
CA TRP A 205 13.64 12.94 -0.14
C TRP A 205 13.23 11.47 -0.22
N VAL A 206 13.38 10.88 -1.38
CA VAL A 206 12.98 9.49 -1.65
C VAL A 206 14.22 8.63 -1.76
N ASP A 207 14.49 7.79 -0.76
CA ASP A 207 15.49 6.75 -0.90
C ASP A 207 15.18 5.84 -2.10
N GLU A 208 16.15 5.57 -2.98
CA GLU A 208 15.93 4.69 -4.12
C GLU A 208 15.46 3.28 -3.73
N THR A 209 15.83 2.85 -2.52
CA THR A 209 15.56 1.51 -1.96
C THR A 209 16.12 0.41 -2.86
N ARG A 210 17.44 0.37 -2.94
CA ARG A 210 18.21 -0.41 -3.92
C ARG A 210 17.84 -1.89 -4.08
N PRO A 211 17.38 -2.64 -3.04
CA PRO A 211 17.03 -4.07 -3.21
C PRO A 211 16.09 -4.35 -4.39
N ARG A 212 15.04 -3.54 -4.59
CA ARG A 212 14.10 -3.63 -5.72
C ARG A 212 13.70 -2.27 -6.30
N ASN A 213 14.40 -1.22 -5.93
CA ASN A 213 14.14 0.16 -6.35
C ASN A 213 12.70 0.65 -6.12
N GLN A 214 12.02 0.18 -5.06
CA GLN A 214 10.64 0.59 -4.78
C GLN A 214 10.51 2.10 -4.56
N GLY A 215 11.51 2.75 -3.99
CA GLY A 215 11.55 4.20 -3.86
C GLY A 215 11.64 4.88 -5.22
N ALA A 216 12.65 4.55 -6.01
CA ALA A 216 12.89 5.16 -7.31
C ALA A 216 11.78 4.84 -8.33
N SER A 217 11.27 3.59 -8.33
CA SER A 217 10.31 3.16 -9.35
C SER A 217 8.86 3.40 -8.99
N LEU A 218 8.49 3.36 -7.70
CA LEU A 218 7.10 3.45 -7.28
C LEU A 218 6.81 4.71 -6.48
N THR A 219 7.58 5.00 -5.41
CA THR A 219 7.33 6.20 -4.59
C THR A 219 7.50 7.48 -5.39
N ALA A 220 8.59 7.60 -6.16
CA ALA A 220 8.81 8.75 -7.02
C ALA A 220 7.72 8.89 -8.11
N TYR A 221 7.28 7.75 -8.68
CA TYR A 221 6.15 7.74 -9.62
C TYR A 221 4.87 8.29 -8.99
N GLU A 222 4.48 7.78 -7.81
CA GLU A 222 3.30 8.23 -7.09
C GLU A 222 3.34 9.74 -6.77
N LEU A 223 4.46 10.20 -6.20
CA LEU A 223 4.65 11.61 -5.85
C LEU A 223 4.59 12.50 -7.08
N GLY A 224 5.21 12.07 -8.20
CA GLY A 224 5.16 12.80 -9.46
C GLY A 224 3.75 12.91 -10.03
N ARG A 225 2.94 11.84 -9.94
CA ARG A 225 1.53 11.86 -10.40
C ARG A 225 0.63 12.76 -9.54
N GLU A 226 0.95 12.91 -8.27
CA GLU A 226 0.26 13.82 -7.35
C GLU A 226 0.82 15.26 -7.37
N GLY A 227 1.89 15.51 -8.12
CA GLY A 227 2.52 16.82 -8.21
C GLY A 227 3.31 17.21 -6.96
N VAL A 228 3.67 16.25 -6.10
CA VAL A 228 4.45 16.49 -4.88
C VAL A 228 5.92 16.67 -5.25
N PRO A 229 6.56 17.81 -4.90
CA PRO A 229 7.99 18.01 -5.11
C PRO A 229 8.83 16.94 -4.40
N HIS A 230 9.71 16.27 -5.13
CA HIS A 230 10.54 15.22 -4.57
C HIS A 230 11.89 15.08 -5.29
N THR A 231 12.85 14.45 -4.62
CA THR A 231 14.15 14.11 -5.17
C THR A 231 14.50 12.69 -4.78
N VAL A 232 14.84 11.86 -5.76
CA VAL A 232 15.34 10.51 -5.51
C VAL A 232 16.82 10.60 -5.11
N ILE A 233 17.17 9.91 -4.03
CA ILE A 233 18.51 9.87 -3.47
C ILE A 233 19.00 8.43 -3.31
N VAL A 234 20.30 8.23 -3.23
CA VAL A 234 20.87 6.94 -2.86
C VAL A 234 20.57 6.62 -1.40
N ASP A 235 20.39 5.34 -1.08
CA ASP A 235 19.93 4.89 0.25
C ASP A 235 20.76 5.38 1.44
N ASN A 236 22.06 5.63 1.24
CA ASN A 236 22.94 6.09 2.30
C ASN A 236 23.07 7.61 2.43
N ALA A 237 22.43 8.40 1.53
CA ALA A 237 22.48 9.87 1.60
C ALA A 237 21.60 10.45 2.72
N GLY A 238 20.59 9.74 3.17
CA GLY A 238 19.65 10.25 4.18
C GLY A 238 20.32 10.75 5.46
N GLY A 239 21.31 10.02 5.98
CA GLY A 239 22.08 10.45 7.17
C GLY A 239 22.87 11.73 6.93
N HIS A 240 23.46 11.89 5.76
CA HIS A 240 24.14 13.13 5.38
C HIS A 240 23.18 14.33 5.32
N LEU A 241 22.00 14.16 4.75
CA LEU A 241 20.99 15.21 4.69
C LEU A 241 20.49 15.61 6.10
N MET A 242 20.31 14.62 7.00
CA MET A 242 19.93 14.87 8.40
C MET A 242 21.02 15.65 9.13
N GLN A 243 22.30 15.26 8.98
CA GLN A 243 23.46 15.94 9.59
C GLN A 243 23.54 17.41 9.15
N HIS A 244 23.10 17.74 7.94
CA HIS A 244 23.10 19.12 7.43
C HIS A 244 21.76 19.84 7.63
N GLY A 245 20.87 19.32 8.47
CA GLY A 245 19.58 19.93 8.79
C GLY A 245 18.62 20.03 7.59
N GLN A 246 18.79 19.17 6.58
CA GLN A 246 17.98 19.17 5.36
C GLN A 246 16.78 18.22 5.44
N VAL A 247 16.52 17.61 6.59
CA VAL A 247 15.37 16.73 6.84
C VAL A 247 14.65 17.22 8.10
N ASP A 248 13.37 17.49 7.99
CA ASP A 248 12.53 17.89 9.13
C ASP A 248 11.88 16.68 9.81
N ALA A 249 11.53 15.66 9.03
CA ALA A 249 10.96 14.42 9.55
C ALA A 249 11.30 13.24 8.64
N VAL A 250 11.36 12.05 9.20
CA VAL A 250 11.43 10.78 8.49
C VAL A 250 10.11 10.05 8.66
N ILE A 251 9.51 9.54 7.59
CA ILE A 251 8.31 8.70 7.65
C ILE A 251 8.51 7.46 6.80
N VAL A 252 8.24 6.29 7.37
CA VAL A 252 8.36 4.99 6.71
C VAL A 252 7.13 4.12 7.01
N GLY A 253 6.88 3.14 6.15
CA GLY A 253 5.91 2.10 6.45
C GLY A 253 6.42 1.12 7.52
N THR A 254 5.60 0.16 7.87
CA THR A 254 5.96 -0.98 8.71
C THR A 254 5.48 -2.27 8.07
N ASP A 255 6.33 -3.29 8.08
CA ASP A 255 5.92 -4.65 7.71
C ASP A 255 5.33 -5.39 8.92
N ARG A 256 5.82 -5.08 10.13
CA ARG A 256 5.34 -5.61 11.41
C ARG A 256 5.71 -4.70 12.56
N THR A 257 4.83 -4.62 13.55
CA THR A 257 5.06 -3.96 14.82
C THR A 257 4.85 -4.95 15.96
N THR A 258 5.79 -5.01 16.91
CA THR A 258 5.63 -5.84 18.10
C THR A 258 4.77 -5.12 19.15
N ARG A 259 4.26 -5.85 20.15
CA ARG A 259 3.56 -5.26 21.30
C ARG A 259 4.38 -4.21 22.07
N ARG A 260 5.70 -4.20 21.92
CA ARG A 260 6.60 -3.25 22.57
C ARG A 260 6.85 -2.00 21.71
N GLY A 261 6.29 -1.96 20.49
CA GLY A 261 6.51 -0.87 19.54
C GLY A 261 7.76 -1.04 18.68
N ASP A 262 8.45 -2.18 18.71
CA ASP A 262 9.56 -2.44 17.79
C ASP A 262 9.01 -2.62 16.37
N VAL A 263 9.60 -1.94 15.41
CA VAL A 263 9.17 -1.96 14.00
C VAL A 263 10.14 -2.76 13.15
N CYS A 264 9.62 -3.74 12.42
CA CYS A 264 10.31 -4.42 11.35
C CYS A 264 9.84 -3.85 10.00
N ASN A 265 10.77 -3.39 9.18
CA ASN A 265 10.46 -2.79 7.89
C ASN A 265 11.56 -3.10 6.87
N LYS A 266 11.44 -2.56 5.67
CA LYS A 266 12.40 -2.69 4.59
C LYS A 266 13.83 -2.43 5.09
N ILE A 267 14.78 -3.29 4.67
CA ILE A 267 16.21 -3.11 4.97
C ILE A 267 16.66 -1.70 4.56
N GLY A 268 17.39 -1.04 5.44
CA GLY A 268 17.75 0.38 5.36
C GLY A 268 17.02 1.25 6.39
N THR A 269 15.84 0.86 6.86
CA THR A 269 15.07 1.61 7.86
C THR A 269 15.84 1.77 9.18
N TYR A 270 16.52 0.72 9.65
CA TYR A 270 17.32 0.80 10.87
C TYR A 270 18.41 1.88 10.79
N LEU A 271 19.11 1.98 9.66
CA LEU A 271 20.11 3.01 9.46
C LEU A 271 19.52 4.42 9.43
N LYS A 272 18.29 4.58 8.88
CA LYS A 272 17.57 5.85 8.94
C LYS A 272 17.17 6.22 10.36
N ALA A 273 16.73 5.23 11.13
CA ALA A 273 16.36 5.44 12.53
C ALA A 273 17.57 5.87 13.39
N LEU A 274 18.72 5.21 13.20
CA LEU A 274 19.96 5.60 13.87
C LEU A 274 20.40 7.02 13.49
N ALA A 275 20.40 7.33 12.20
CA ALA A 275 20.78 8.66 11.73
C ALA A 275 19.79 9.74 12.20
N ALA A 276 18.51 9.45 12.23
CA ALA A 276 17.49 10.36 12.75
C ALA A 276 17.70 10.62 14.25
N HIS A 277 17.93 9.57 15.04
CA HIS A 277 18.21 9.70 16.46
C HIS A 277 19.48 10.52 16.73
N ASP A 278 20.57 10.21 16.02
CA ASP A 278 21.87 10.89 16.19
C ASP A 278 21.80 12.39 15.86
N ASN A 279 20.94 12.77 14.92
CA ASN A 279 20.79 14.16 14.46
C ASN A 279 19.54 14.87 15.03
N GLY A 280 18.85 14.29 16.00
CA GLY A 280 17.65 14.88 16.61
C GLY A 280 16.48 15.04 15.63
N CYS A 281 16.46 14.28 14.53
CA CYS A 281 15.38 14.24 13.58
C CYS A 281 14.31 13.24 14.06
N LEU A 282 13.04 13.59 13.90
CA LEU A 282 11.94 12.70 14.28
C LEU A 282 11.72 11.64 13.20
N LEU A 283 11.55 10.39 13.63
CA LEU A 283 11.15 9.30 12.76
C LEU A 283 9.78 8.78 13.18
N TYR A 284 8.86 8.73 12.23
CA TYR A 284 7.53 8.15 12.37
C TYR A 284 7.40 6.90 11.53
N THR A 285 6.69 5.92 12.06
CA THR A 285 6.22 4.76 11.32
C THR A 285 4.70 4.86 11.20
N SER A 286 4.18 4.69 9.98
CA SER A 286 2.74 4.50 9.83
C SER A 286 2.42 3.06 10.18
N ASP A 287 1.45 2.86 11.05
CA ASP A 287 0.94 1.52 11.35
C ASP A 287 0.18 0.99 10.13
N ALA A 288 0.63 -0.13 9.61
CA ALA A 288 -0.02 -0.81 8.50
C ALA A 288 -0.57 -2.18 8.92
N ALA A 289 -0.47 -2.50 10.20
CA ALA A 289 -0.90 -3.78 10.71
C ALA A 289 -1.78 -3.58 11.93
N ASP A 290 -3.06 -3.77 11.75
CA ASP A 290 -3.90 -4.21 12.85
C ASP A 290 -3.49 -5.65 13.18
N GLU A 291 -2.78 -5.83 14.28
CA GLU A 291 -2.61 -7.12 14.95
C GLU A 291 -3.59 -7.24 16.10
#